data_ef8fda25a380c4d77a2abcced87402b2
#
_entry.id   ef8fda25a380c4d77a2abcced87402b2
#
_cell.length_a   1.000
_cell.length_b   1.000
_cell.length_c   1.000
_cell.angle_alpha   90.00
_cell.angle_beta   90.00
_cell.angle_gamma   90.00
#
_symmetry.space_group_name_H-M   'P 1'
#
loop_
_entity.id
_entity.type
_entity.pdbx_description
1 polymer ?
#
loop_
_entity_poly.entity_id
_entity_poly.type
_entity_poly.pdbx_seq_one_letter_code
_entity_poly.pdbx_strand_id
1 'polypeptide(L)'
;MTQNYDAIIIGAGVMGASIAFHLAERGLKPVILERKSVASGATGHSSGLVRMHYDWTVESELTFVSYKNYFANWRERVSGECGFIKTGFMQIAKREHEDKLRGNVANQQKIGINTSVISAADVKKLVPDFLTDHFDFAAYEPDSGYADATLTTNSFLFAAKELGATLIQNCEVTAIHISGGKVTGVDSTQGVFAAPIVVNAAGAWAKQVAKLAEVDVPLVTWTHDVAFLHRPASLGKIPAVIDDTINCYFRPEGSALILAAGEDESLRGEAPDAEDQTATPTFLDKLIDALVQRIPKIEESGLHSVHVGRDGITPDQRSIYSAAGPDGFYLACGLSGTGFKTSPAVGASMAELILDGRPKTVDITPFRFSRFTEGKLLEGEYGYGHIWK
;
A
#
# COMPACT_ATOMS: atom_id res chain seq x y z
N MET A 1 -15.28 8.39 31.62
CA MET A 1 -14.41 9.57 31.70
C MET A 1 -13.90 9.84 30.28
N THR A 2 -13.87 11.09 29.86
CA THR A 2 -13.31 11.48 28.57
C THR A 2 -11.78 11.49 28.66
N GLN A 3 -11.11 10.86 27.70
CA GLN A 3 -9.65 10.87 27.58
C GLN A 3 -9.24 11.88 26.51
N ASN A 4 -8.28 12.75 26.82
CA ASN A 4 -7.84 13.82 25.93
C ASN A 4 -6.52 13.50 25.26
N TYR A 5 -6.46 13.73 23.95
CA TYR A 5 -5.30 13.53 23.10
C TYR A 5 -5.12 14.69 22.12
N ASP A 6 -3.97 14.79 21.48
CA ASP A 6 -3.71 15.82 20.47
C ASP A 6 -4.32 15.45 19.11
N ALA A 7 -4.37 14.15 18.81
CA ALA A 7 -4.97 13.59 17.60
C ALA A 7 -5.52 12.18 17.84
N ILE A 8 -6.58 11.82 17.13
CA ILE A 8 -7.14 10.48 17.06
C ILE A 8 -6.87 9.93 15.65
N ILE A 9 -6.29 8.73 15.57
CA ILE A 9 -6.07 8.01 14.31
C ILE A 9 -6.94 6.76 14.33
N ILE A 10 -7.83 6.63 13.35
CA ILE A 10 -8.75 5.50 13.24
C ILE A 10 -8.15 4.48 12.29
N GLY A 11 -7.72 3.33 12.84
CA GLY A 11 -7.08 2.22 12.16
C GLY A 11 -5.58 2.09 12.43
N ALA A 12 -5.15 0.89 12.87
CA ALA A 12 -3.75 0.53 13.13
C ALA A 12 -3.14 -0.32 11.99
N GLY A 13 -3.52 -0.03 10.74
CA GLY A 13 -2.77 -0.45 9.56
C GLY A 13 -1.50 0.38 9.39
N VAL A 14 -0.67 0.02 8.41
CA VAL A 14 0.62 0.67 8.15
C VAL A 14 0.49 2.19 7.95
N MET A 15 -0.59 2.64 7.33
CA MET A 15 -0.83 4.07 7.08
C MET A 15 -1.10 4.82 8.39
N GLY A 16 -2.02 4.32 9.23
CA GLY A 16 -2.29 4.92 10.53
C GLY A 16 -1.09 4.88 11.46
N ALA A 17 -0.33 3.78 11.46
CA ALA A 17 0.89 3.63 12.23
C ALA A 17 1.98 4.63 11.81
N SER A 18 2.17 4.83 10.51
CA SER A 18 3.12 5.80 9.98
C SER A 18 2.72 7.24 10.32
N ILE A 19 1.44 7.61 10.15
CA ILE A 19 0.95 8.95 10.51
C ILE A 19 1.14 9.19 12.02
N ALA A 20 0.81 8.19 12.87
CA ALA A 20 0.99 8.29 14.31
C ALA A 20 2.45 8.55 14.69
N PHE A 21 3.38 7.81 14.07
CA PHE A 21 4.81 7.98 14.28
C PHE A 21 5.25 9.41 13.94
N HIS A 22 4.90 9.91 12.75
CA HIS A 22 5.34 11.23 12.33
C HIS A 22 4.69 12.40 13.11
N LEU A 23 3.44 12.23 13.57
CA LEU A 23 2.83 13.21 14.50
C LEU A 23 3.54 13.17 15.86
N ALA A 24 3.88 11.99 16.36
CA ALA A 24 4.61 11.85 17.62
C ALA A 24 6.04 12.41 17.54
N GLU A 25 6.76 12.22 16.41
CA GLU A 25 8.05 12.88 16.15
C GLU A 25 7.95 14.41 16.20
N ARG A 26 6.78 14.96 15.87
CA ARG A 26 6.48 16.40 15.91
C ARG A 26 5.97 16.87 17.29
N GLY A 27 6.02 15.98 18.30
CA GLY A 27 5.69 16.30 19.70
C GLY A 27 4.23 16.13 20.10
N LEU A 28 3.34 15.64 19.20
CA LEU A 28 1.98 15.33 19.58
C LEU A 28 1.90 14.00 20.31
N LYS A 29 0.82 13.83 21.08
CA LYS A 29 0.46 12.56 21.75
C LYS A 29 -0.80 11.99 21.10
N PRO A 30 -0.69 11.33 19.93
CA PRO A 30 -1.85 10.77 19.27
C PRO A 30 -2.32 9.49 19.97
N VAL A 31 -3.63 9.19 19.85
CA VAL A 31 -4.18 7.87 20.12
C VAL A 31 -4.57 7.19 18.84
N ILE A 32 -4.20 5.91 18.69
CA ILE A 32 -4.59 5.05 17.60
C ILE A 32 -5.68 4.11 18.10
N LEU A 33 -6.86 4.17 17.48
CA LEU A 33 -8.01 3.32 17.80
C LEU A 33 -8.16 2.27 16.72
N GLU A 34 -8.00 1.01 17.09
CA GLU A 34 -8.08 -0.13 16.18
C GLU A 34 -9.22 -1.06 16.57
N ARG A 35 -10.11 -1.35 15.61
CA ARG A 35 -11.31 -2.17 15.84
C ARG A 35 -10.97 -3.62 16.21
N LYS A 36 -9.92 -4.17 15.63
CA LYS A 36 -9.46 -5.55 15.87
C LYS A 36 -8.04 -5.55 16.46
N SER A 37 -7.11 -6.09 15.72
CA SER A 37 -5.67 -6.11 16.03
C SER A 37 -4.86 -5.32 15.02
N VAL A 38 -3.64 -4.96 15.38
CA VAL A 38 -2.69 -4.31 14.49
C VAL A 38 -2.57 -5.07 13.18
N ALA A 39 -2.58 -4.34 12.06
CA ALA A 39 -2.41 -4.87 10.70
C ALA A 39 -3.45 -5.91 10.27
N SER A 40 -4.59 -6.05 10.95
CA SER A 40 -5.62 -7.06 10.64
C SER A 40 -6.39 -6.83 9.32
N GLY A 41 -6.27 -5.64 8.72
CA GLY A 41 -6.85 -5.33 7.41
C GLY A 41 -5.90 -5.62 6.25
N ALA A 42 -5.97 -4.83 5.16
CA ALA A 42 -5.15 -4.98 3.97
C ALA A 42 -3.64 -5.08 4.25
N THR A 43 -3.16 -4.46 5.32
CA THR A 43 -1.73 -4.48 5.70
C THR A 43 -1.23 -5.90 5.95
N GLY A 44 -1.90 -6.70 6.76
CA GLY A 44 -1.47 -8.07 7.08
C GLY A 44 -1.63 -9.06 5.91
N HIS A 45 -2.37 -8.66 4.88
CA HIS A 45 -2.57 -9.43 3.65
C HIS A 45 -1.79 -8.85 2.44
N SER A 46 -0.95 -7.83 2.70
CA SER A 46 -0.17 -7.16 1.66
C SER A 46 0.93 -8.07 1.12
N SER A 47 1.17 -7.98 -0.18
CA SER A 47 2.36 -8.59 -0.81
C SER A 47 3.68 -7.98 -0.31
N GLY A 48 3.64 -6.84 0.37
CA GLY A 48 4.82 -6.19 0.92
C GLY A 48 5.82 -5.69 -0.13
N LEU A 49 5.41 -5.54 -1.39
CA LEU A 49 6.31 -5.03 -2.44
C LEU A 49 6.82 -3.62 -2.10
N VAL A 50 8.12 -3.43 -2.21
CA VAL A 50 8.80 -2.14 -2.13
C VAL A 50 9.41 -1.89 -3.51
N ARG A 51 8.63 -1.26 -4.39
CA ARG A 51 9.00 -0.89 -5.76
C ARG A 51 8.78 0.60 -5.97
N MET A 52 9.48 1.19 -6.93
CA MET A 52 9.42 2.62 -7.24
C MET A 52 8.85 2.89 -8.64
N HIS A 53 8.62 1.84 -9.43
CA HIS A 53 8.04 1.94 -10.77
C HIS A 53 6.53 2.17 -10.70
N TYR A 54 6.11 3.34 -11.18
CA TYR A 54 4.72 3.75 -11.35
C TYR A 54 4.56 4.51 -12.66
N ASP A 55 3.32 4.56 -13.13
CA ASP A 55 2.90 5.29 -14.32
C ASP A 55 2.70 6.81 -14.07
N TRP A 56 2.86 7.24 -12.83
CA TRP A 56 2.73 8.62 -12.40
C TRP A 56 3.92 9.05 -11.52
N THR A 57 4.56 10.16 -11.90
CA THR A 57 5.80 10.63 -11.27
C THR A 57 5.65 10.88 -9.77
N VAL A 58 4.52 11.43 -9.31
CA VAL A 58 4.29 11.70 -7.88
C VAL A 58 4.24 10.41 -7.03
N GLU A 59 3.67 9.32 -7.55
CA GLU A 59 3.70 8.03 -6.84
C GLU A 59 5.09 7.41 -6.85
N SER A 60 5.84 7.55 -7.95
CA SER A 60 7.25 7.16 -7.99
C SER A 60 8.08 7.95 -6.97
N GLU A 61 7.81 9.25 -6.81
CA GLU A 61 8.47 10.10 -5.82
C GLU A 61 8.13 9.68 -4.39
N LEU A 62 6.85 9.42 -4.08
CA LEU A 62 6.43 8.89 -2.77
C LEU A 62 7.15 7.59 -2.41
N THR A 63 7.26 6.66 -3.36
CA THR A 63 7.95 5.40 -3.11
C THR A 63 9.46 5.54 -3.03
N PHE A 64 10.05 6.43 -3.85
CA PHE A 64 11.47 6.72 -3.79
C PHE A 64 11.89 7.37 -2.46
N VAL A 65 11.13 8.35 -1.98
CA VAL A 65 11.36 8.98 -0.67
C VAL A 65 11.17 7.96 0.45
N SER A 66 10.14 7.11 0.36
CA SER A 66 9.91 6.02 1.31
C SER A 66 11.08 5.02 1.33
N TYR A 67 11.59 4.63 0.16
CA TYR A 67 12.75 3.76 0.04
C TYR A 67 14.00 4.42 0.62
N LYS A 68 14.36 5.59 0.09
CA LYS A 68 15.62 6.28 0.40
C LYS A 68 15.72 6.69 1.86
N ASN A 69 14.65 7.22 2.44
CA ASN A 69 14.67 7.80 3.78
C ASN A 69 14.25 6.80 4.87
N TYR A 70 13.67 5.64 4.50
CA TYR A 70 13.14 4.67 5.48
C TYR A 70 13.60 3.25 5.17
N PHE A 71 13.09 2.57 4.13
CA PHE A 71 13.36 1.15 3.92
C PHE A 71 14.83 0.80 3.79
N ALA A 72 15.64 1.66 3.16
CA ALA A 72 17.08 1.48 3.01
C ALA A 72 17.86 1.59 4.34
N ASN A 73 17.33 2.34 5.30
CA ASN A 73 18.00 2.66 6.57
C ASN A 73 17.00 2.58 7.76
N TRP A 74 16.16 1.57 7.79
CA TRP A 74 15.01 1.49 8.71
C TRP A 74 15.37 1.64 10.17
N ARG A 75 16.38 0.89 10.64
CA ARG A 75 16.81 0.89 12.04
C ARG A 75 17.25 2.27 12.53
N GLU A 76 17.90 3.03 11.68
CA GLU A 76 18.40 4.37 12.01
C GLU A 76 17.26 5.39 12.04
N ARG A 77 16.20 5.16 11.21
CA ARG A 77 15.13 6.14 11.00
C ARG A 77 13.91 5.92 11.88
N VAL A 78 13.50 4.66 12.13
CA VAL A 78 12.25 4.33 12.81
C VAL A 78 12.50 3.56 14.12
N SER A 79 13.58 2.85 14.28
CA SER A 79 13.81 1.78 15.26
C SER A 79 13.15 0.45 14.87
N GLY A 80 13.65 -0.66 15.44
CA GLY A 80 13.14 -1.99 15.13
C GLY A 80 13.46 -2.44 13.71
N GLU A 81 12.58 -3.25 13.13
CA GLU A 81 12.80 -3.91 11.84
C GLU A 81 11.59 -3.73 10.94
N CYS A 82 11.82 -3.70 9.63
CA CYS A 82 10.77 -3.77 8.63
C CYS A 82 10.83 -5.04 7.77
N GLY A 83 11.87 -5.87 7.95
CA GLY A 83 12.07 -7.08 7.16
C GLY A 83 12.34 -6.80 5.68
N PHE A 84 12.90 -5.65 5.31
CA PHE A 84 13.19 -5.33 3.93
C PHE A 84 14.28 -6.25 3.36
N ILE A 85 13.95 -6.89 2.24
CA ILE A 85 14.84 -7.77 1.47
C ILE A 85 14.97 -7.23 0.05
N LYS A 86 16.16 -6.81 -0.28
CA LYS A 86 16.51 -6.29 -1.60
C LYS A 86 16.69 -7.45 -2.58
N THR A 87 15.67 -7.69 -3.41
CA THR A 87 15.67 -8.73 -4.45
C THR A 87 15.78 -8.16 -5.86
N GLY A 88 15.68 -6.85 -6.00
CA GLY A 88 15.32 -6.19 -7.24
C GLY A 88 13.82 -6.27 -7.51
N PHE A 89 13.37 -5.42 -8.43
CA PHE A 89 12.00 -5.44 -8.96
C PHE A 89 12.05 -5.35 -10.49
N MET A 90 11.14 -6.07 -11.15
CA MET A 90 11.00 -6.06 -12.59
C MET A 90 9.54 -5.81 -12.99
N GLN A 91 9.31 -4.80 -13.85
CA GLN A 91 8.05 -4.59 -14.53
C GLN A 91 8.19 -5.12 -15.96
N ILE A 92 7.50 -6.22 -16.26
CA ILE A 92 7.41 -6.76 -17.62
C ILE A 92 6.13 -6.20 -18.24
N ALA A 93 6.25 -5.49 -19.36
CA ALA A 93 5.11 -4.87 -20.03
C ALA A 93 4.84 -5.53 -21.39
N LYS A 94 3.61 -5.42 -21.86
CA LYS A 94 3.21 -5.85 -23.23
C LYS A 94 3.96 -5.03 -24.28
N ARG A 95 4.20 -5.62 -25.44
CA ARG A 95 4.94 -4.98 -26.54
C ARG A 95 4.39 -3.62 -26.95
N GLU A 96 3.05 -3.48 -26.99
CA GLU A 96 2.38 -2.22 -27.30
C GLU A 96 2.60 -1.12 -26.27
N HIS A 97 3.15 -1.43 -25.09
CA HIS A 97 3.42 -0.49 -24.01
C HIS A 97 4.91 -0.07 -23.90
N GLU A 98 5.74 -0.37 -24.91
CA GLU A 98 7.16 -0.06 -24.87
C GLU A 98 7.44 1.44 -24.63
N ASP A 99 6.82 2.33 -25.40
CA ASP A 99 7.01 3.77 -25.27
C ASP A 99 6.58 4.27 -23.88
N LYS A 100 5.50 3.70 -23.33
CA LYS A 100 5.01 4.03 -21.99
C LYS A 100 6.00 3.60 -20.91
N LEU A 101 6.53 2.37 -20.99
CA LEU A 101 7.53 1.88 -20.05
C LEU A 101 8.81 2.72 -20.11
N ARG A 102 9.28 3.06 -21.30
CA ARG A 102 10.44 3.95 -21.49
C ARG A 102 10.20 5.35 -20.93
N GLY A 103 8.99 5.90 -21.13
CA GLY A 103 8.58 7.19 -20.57
C GLY A 103 8.59 7.17 -19.03
N ASN A 104 8.01 6.13 -18.40
CA ASN A 104 8.03 5.96 -16.96
C ASN A 104 9.46 5.84 -16.41
N VAL A 105 10.29 4.99 -17.00
CA VAL A 105 11.70 4.84 -16.61
C VAL A 105 12.46 6.16 -16.73
N ALA A 106 12.26 6.91 -17.82
CA ALA A 106 12.91 8.21 -18.00
C ALA A 106 12.49 9.23 -16.92
N ASN A 107 11.20 9.26 -16.53
CA ASN A 107 10.72 10.14 -15.46
C ASN A 107 11.29 9.70 -14.10
N GLN A 108 11.33 8.42 -13.84
CA GLN A 108 11.89 7.86 -12.60
C GLN A 108 13.39 8.14 -12.46
N GLN A 109 14.16 8.07 -13.55
CA GLN A 109 15.58 8.43 -13.57
C GLN A 109 15.79 9.92 -13.24
N LYS A 110 14.92 10.82 -13.73
CA LYS A 110 15.00 12.27 -13.42
C LYS A 110 14.88 12.57 -11.93
N ILE A 111 14.08 11.79 -11.20
CA ILE A 111 13.91 11.94 -9.73
C ILE A 111 14.98 11.16 -8.94
N GLY A 112 15.86 10.43 -9.62
CA GLY A 112 17.02 9.75 -9.01
C GLY A 112 16.81 8.27 -8.69
N ILE A 113 15.74 7.64 -9.19
CA ILE A 113 15.52 6.20 -9.05
C ILE A 113 16.53 5.44 -9.94
N ASN A 114 17.19 4.46 -9.34
CA ASN A 114 18.08 3.54 -10.06
C ASN A 114 17.23 2.51 -10.81
N THR A 115 16.87 2.82 -12.03
CA THR A 115 16.05 2.00 -12.91
C THR A 115 16.54 2.02 -14.34
N SER A 116 16.31 0.97 -15.10
CA SER A 116 16.70 0.88 -16.51
C SER A 116 15.73 0.00 -17.30
N VAL A 117 15.61 0.29 -18.59
CA VAL A 117 14.98 -0.65 -19.53
C VAL A 117 16.01 -1.68 -19.95
N ILE A 118 15.69 -2.96 -19.77
CA ILE A 118 16.53 -4.09 -20.14
C ILE A 118 15.83 -4.95 -21.19
N SER A 119 16.60 -5.62 -22.03
CA SER A 119 16.06 -6.54 -23.05
C SER A 119 15.62 -7.88 -22.44
N ALA A 120 14.77 -8.62 -23.16
CA ALA A 120 14.41 -10.00 -22.82
C ALA A 120 15.67 -10.90 -22.67
N ALA A 121 16.71 -10.66 -23.49
CA ALA A 121 17.99 -11.37 -23.37
C ALA A 121 18.73 -11.04 -22.06
N ASP A 122 18.67 -9.81 -21.58
CA ASP A 122 19.26 -9.41 -20.29
C ASP A 122 18.44 -9.96 -19.12
N VAL A 123 17.10 -9.98 -19.24
CA VAL A 123 16.23 -10.69 -18.27
C VAL A 123 16.62 -12.16 -18.15
N LYS A 124 16.85 -12.85 -19.30
CA LYS A 124 17.29 -14.26 -19.32
C LYS A 124 18.64 -14.47 -18.64
N LYS A 125 19.55 -13.51 -18.74
CA LYS A 125 20.84 -13.57 -18.02
C LYS A 125 20.67 -13.37 -16.52
N LEU A 126 19.80 -12.43 -16.10
CA LEU A 126 19.51 -12.16 -14.68
C LEU A 126 18.77 -13.31 -14.02
N VAL A 127 17.79 -13.89 -14.73
CA VAL A 127 16.93 -14.97 -14.24
C VAL A 127 16.87 -16.09 -15.28
N PRO A 128 17.84 -17.02 -15.29
CA PRO A 128 17.94 -18.07 -16.29
C PRO A 128 16.71 -18.99 -16.36
N ASP A 129 15.92 -19.05 -15.30
CA ASP A 129 14.70 -19.88 -15.21
C ASP A 129 13.46 -19.24 -15.86
N PHE A 130 13.53 -17.96 -16.26
CA PHE A 130 12.41 -17.30 -16.93
C PHE A 130 12.33 -17.67 -18.41
N LEU A 131 11.12 -17.94 -18.89
CA LEU A 131 10.81 -17.87 -20.31
C LEU A 131 10.64 -16.43 -20.74
N THR A 132 11.27 -16.04 -21.84
CA THR A 132 11.33 -14.63 -22.29
C THR A 132 10.71 -14.40 -23.67
N ASP A 133 10.03 -15.40 -24.23
CA ASP A 133 9.54 -15.38 -25.62
C ASP A 133 8.33 -14.44 -25.83
N HIS A 134 7.64 -14.06 -24.74
CA HIS A 134 6.37 -13.32 -24.79
C HIS A 134 6.53 -11.81 -24.60
N PHE A 135 7.75 -11.31 -24.36
CA PHE A 135 8.04 -9.89 -24.22
C PHE A 135 9.43 -9.55 -24.80
N ASP A 136 9.69 -8.29 -25.08
CA ASP A 136 10.95 -7.84 -25.66
C ASP A 136 11.80 -7.03 -24.66
N PHE A 137 11.17 -6.45 -23.65
CA PHE A 137 11.80 -5.53 -22.69
C PHE A 137 11.10 -5.58 -21.32
N ALA A 138 11.80 -5.13 -20.31
CA ALA A 138 11.29 -4.90 -18.96
C ALA A 138 11.96 -3.67 -18.34
N ALA A 139 11.30 -3.01 -17.38
CA ALA A 139 11.99 -2.09 -16.47
C ALA A 139 12.56 -2.88 -15.30
N TYR A 140 13.79 -2.56 -14.89
CA TYR A 140 14.47 -3.22 -13.79
C TYR A 140 14.99 -2.21 -12.76
N GLU A 141 14.67 -2.44 -11.50
CA GLU A 141 15.07 -1.66 -10.34
C GLU A 141 15.89 -2.55 -9.39
N PRO A 142 17.22 -2.46 -9.39
CA PRO A 142 18.07 -3.32 -8.54
C PRO A 142 17.94 -3.02 -7.05
N ASP A 143 17.47 -1.82 -6.68
CA ASP A 143 17.37 -1.39 -5.29
C ASP A 143 16.02 -1.72 -4.62
N SER A 144 15.04 -2.13 -5.40
CA SER A 144 13.71 -2.54 -4.97
C SER A 144 13.68 -3.97 -4.40
N GLY A 145 12.54 -4.38 -3.86
CA GLY A 145 12.36 -5.71 -3.28
C GLY A 145 11.03 -5.84 -2.56
N TYR A 146 11.04 -6.37 -1.35
CA TYR A 146 9.86 -6.48 -0.51
C TYR A 146 10.21 -6.34 0.97
N ALA A 147 9.20 -6.08 1.81
CA ALA A 147 9.34 -6.00 3.25
C ALA A 147 8.14 -6.69 3.94
N ASP A 148 8.28 -6.99 5.23
CA ASP A 148 7.18 -7.51 6.03
C ASP A 148 6.28 -6.36 6.48
N ALA A 149 5.04 -6.37 5.98
CA ALA A 149 4.11 -5.28 6.22
C ALA A 149 3.63 -5.22 7.68
N THR A 150 3.49 -6.36 8.35
CA THR A 150 3.11 -6.43 9.75
C THR A 150 4.25 -5.98 10.65
N LEU A 151 5.47 -6.43 10.37
CA LEU A 151 6.67 -6.02 11.10
C LEU A 151 6.92 -4.51 10.94
N THR A 152 6.80 -3.99 9.72
CA THR A 152 6.89 -2.56 9.41
C THR A 152 5.89 -1.74 10.24
N THR A 153 4.63 -2.20 10.30
CA THR A 153 3.57 -1.54 11.06
C THR A 153 3.86 -1.54 12.56
N ASN A 154 4.26 -2.69 13.10
CA ASN A 154 4.62 -2.80 14.51
C ASN A 154 5.83 -1.94 14.87
N SER A 155 6.80 -1.82 13.96
CA SER A 155 7.98 -0.97 14.14
C SER A 155 7.59 0.51 14.24
N PHE A 156 6.71 1.00 13.35
CA PHE A 156 6.17 2.35 13.47
C PHE A 156 5.40 2.58 14.77
N LEU A 157 4.53 1.64 15.14
CA LEU A 157 3.74 1.77 16.39
C LEU A 157 4.63 1.73 17.63
N PHE A 158 5.66 0.89 17.62
CA PHE A 158 6.64 0.84 18.72
C PHE A 158 7.33 2.20 18.86
N ALA A 159 7.90 2.72 17.77
CA ALA A 159 8.56 4.02 17.77
C ALA A 159 7.60 5.17 18.16
N ALA A 160 6.35 5.15 17.67
CA ALA A 160 5.34 6.13 18.06
C ALA A 160 5.05 6.09 19.58
N LYS A 161 4.95 4.88 20.17
CA LYS A 161 4.74 4.72 21.63
C LYS A 161 5.90 5.26 22.45
N GLU A 162 7.13 5.02 22.04
CA GLU A 162 8.32 5.59 22.68
C GLU A 162 8.29 7.12 22.70
N LEU A 163 7.62 7.73 21.70
CA LEU A 163 7.41 9.17 21.60
C LEU A 163 6.12 9.66 22.27
N GLY A 164 5.37 8.78 22.94
CA GLY A 164 4.19 9.13 23.74
C GLY A 164 2.84 8.88 23.06
N ALA A 165 2.78 8.23 21.91
CA ALA A 165 1.52 7.77 21.30
C ALA A 165 0.90 6.62 22.12
N THR A 166 -0.43 6.51 22.04
CA THR A 166 -1.21 5.43 22.67
C THR A 166 -1.88 4.56 21.61
N LEU A 167 -1.80 3.24 21.73
CA LEU A 167 -2.54 2.30 20.90
C LEU A 167 -3.60 1.59 21.73
N ILE A 168 -4.84 1.59 21.25
CA ILE A 168 -5.97 0.87 21.85
C ILE A 168 -6.57 -0.05 20.80
N GLN A 169 -6.45 -1.34 21.02
CA GLN A 169 -7.01 -2.39 20.16
C GLN A 169 -8.39 -2.85 20.67
N ASN A 170 -9.14 -3.56 19.84
CA ASN A 170 -10.54 -3.96 20.09
C ASN A 170 -11.42 -2.75 20.42
N CYS A 171 -11.13 -1.60 19.82
CA CYS A 171 -11.76 -0.32 20.07
C CYS A 171 -12.35 0.21 18.75
N GLU A 172 -13.63 -0.02 18.53
CA GLU A 172 -14.34 0.44 17.35
C GLU A 172 -14.88 1.86 17.59
N VAL A 173 -14.59 2.78 16.64
CA VAL A 173 -15.16 4.13 16.63
C VAL A 173 -16.58 4.04 16.10
N THR A 174 -17.55 4.56 16.89
CA THR A 174 -18.98 4.46 16.60
C THR A 174 -19.63 5.80 16.25
N ALA A 175 -19.02 6.92 16.65
CA ALA A 175 -19.44 8.27 16.27
C ALA A 175 -18.24 9.23 16.20
N ILE A 176 -18.36 10.30 15.41
CA ILE A 176 -17.41 11.43 15.39
C ILE A 176 -18.17 12.66 15.87
N HIS A 177 -17.66 13.33 16.91
CA HIS A 177 -18.26 14.50 17.49
C HIS A 177 -17.86 15.74 16.69
N ILE A 178 -18.86 16.51 16.26
CA ILE A 178 -18.69 17.77 15.53
C ILE A 178 -19.39 18.88 16.30
N SER A 179 -18.68 19.96 16.58
CA SER A 179 -19.23 21.15 17.24
C SER A 179 -18.69 22.41 16.56
N GLY A 180 -19.58 23.30 16.16
CA GLY A 180 -19.20 24.52 15.45
C GLY A 180 -18.43 24.28 14.13
N GLY A 181 -18.75 23.18 13.42
CA GLY A 181 -18.09 22.82 12.17
C GLY A 181 -16.69 22.18 12.32
N LYS A 182 -16.29 21.83 13.56
CA LYS A 182 -14.99 21.23 13.87
C LYS A 182 -15.16 19.89 14.57
N VAL A 183 -14.25 18.95 14.32
CA VAL A 183 -14.19 17.72 15.11
C VAL A 183 -13.74 18.04 16.54
N THR A 184 -14.30 17.34 17.52
CA THR A 184 -13.95 17.50 18.93
C THR A 184 -13.59 16.18 19.61
N GLY A 185 -13.80 15.04 18.92
CA GLY A 185 -13.52 13.72 19.44
C GLY A 185 -14.35 12.65 18.79
N VAL A 186 -14.37 11.47 19.43
CA VAL A 186 -15.11 10.30 18.97
C VAL A 186 -15.72 9.52 20.13
N ASP A 187 -16.84 8.84 19.89
CA ASP A 187 -17.30 7.73 20.70
C ASP A 187 -16.71 6.42 20.17
N SER A 188 -16.47 5.51 21.07
CA SER A 188 -16.01 4.17 20.73
C SER A 188 -16.60 3.10 21.68
N THR A 189 -16.37 1.85 21.35
CA THR A 189 -16.74 0.71 22.22
C THR A 189 -15.99 0.69 23.56
N GLN A 190 -14.92 1.47 23.71
CA GLN A 190 -14.12 1.58 24.95
C GLN A 190 -14.20 2.97 25.61
N GLY A 191 -15.15 3.79 25.20
CA GLY A 191 -15.38 5.09 25.82
C GLY A 191 -15.21 6.27 24.85
N VAL A 192 -15.09 7.46 25.42
CA VAL A 192 -15.05 8.73 24.70
C VAL A 192 -13.64 9.26 24.67
N PHE A 193 -13.19 9.63 23.47
CA PHE A 193 -11.87 10.22 23.23
C PHE A 193 -12.05 11.62 22.63
N ALA A 194 -11.41 12.61 23.23
CA ALA A 194 -11.45 13.99 22.75
C ALA A 194 -10.12 14.37 22.07
N ALA A 195 -10.22 14.95 20.90
CA ALA A 195 -9.09 15.55 20.18
C ALA A 195 -9.58 16.53 19.12
N PRO A 196 -8.80 17.57 18.80
CA PRO A 196 -9.12 18.52 17.73
C PRO A 196 -8.76 17.99 16.33
N ILE A 197 -8.10 16.83 16.23
CA ILE A 197 -7.67 16.20 14.98
C ILE A 197 -8.15 14.76 14.97
N VAL A 198 -8.82 14.36 13.88
CA VAL A 198 -9.24 12.99 13.62
C VAL A 198 -8.78 12.59 12.23
N VAL A 199 -7.98 11.51 12.14
CA VAL A 199 -7.48 10.98 10.87
C VAL A 199 -8.14 9.63 10.59
N ASN A 200 -8.86 9.53 9.48
CA ASN A 200 -9.44 8.29 9.01
C ASN A 200 -8.41 7.52 8.15
N ALA A 201 -7.79 6.51 8.74
CA ALA A 201 -6.86 5.56 8.13
C ALA A 201 -7.41 4.12 8.14
N ALA A 202 -8.75 3.97 8.08
CA ALA A 202 -9.47 2.71 8.29
C ALA A 202 -9.49 1.79 7.06
N GLY A 203 -8.61 1.99 6.06
CA GLY A 203 -8.45 1.11 4.90
C GLY A 203 -9.76 0.89 4.13
N ALA A 204 -10.18 -0.34 3.92
CA ALA A 204 -11.41 -0.68 3.22
C ALA A 204 -12.69 -0.17 3.95
N TRP A 205 -12.61 0.05 5.27
CA TRP A 205 -13.72 0.59 6.09
C TRP A 205 -13.76 2.12 6.13
N ALA A 206 -12.86 2.79 5.44
CA ALA A 206 -12.75 4.26 5.51
C ALA A 206 -14.03 4.98 5.04
N LYS A 207 -14.80 4.39 4.12
CA LYS A 207 -16.10 4.93 3.70
C LYS A 207 -17.12 4.95 4.85
N GLN A 208 -17.22 3.87 5.64
CA GLN A 208 -18.12 3.79 6.79
C GLN A 208 -17.69 4.79 7.88
N VAL A 209 -16.39 4.88 8.17
CA VAL A 209 -15.85 5.84 9.15
C VAL A 209 -16.07 7.29 8.68
N ALA A 210 -15.87 7.59 7.40
CA ALA A 210 -16.08 8.93 6.87
C ALA A 210 -17.53 9.40 6.99
N LYS A 211 -18.52 8.48 6.83
CA LYS A 211 -19.94 8.77 7.04
C LYS A 211 -20.26 9.26 8.46
N LEU A 212 -19.50 8.83 9.47
CA LEU A 212 -19.64 9.32 10.84
C LEU A 212 -19.28 10.82 10.98
N ALA A 213 -18.51 11.35 10.01
CA ALA A 213 -18.16 12.77 9.90
C ALA A 213 -18.97 13.46 8.78
N GLU A 214 -20.08 12.86 8.30
CA GLU A 214 -20.93 13.35 7.22
C GLU A 214 -20.18 13.53 5.88
N VAL A 215 -19.12 12.76 5.66
CA VAL A 215 -18.31 12.76 4.43
C VAL A 215 -18.59 11.50 3.61
N ASP A 216 -19.02 11.66 2.36
CA ASP A 216 -19.25 10.54 1.45
C ASP A 216 -18.03 10.31 0.55
N VAL A 217 -17.21 9.32 0.92
CA VAL A 217 -15.99 8.96 0.20
C VAL A 217 -16.32 7.92 -0.87
N PRO A 218 -15.95 8.13 -2.15
CA PRO A 218 -16.30 7.23 -3.26
C PRO A 218 -15.40 5.99 -3.28
N LEU A 219 -15.44 5.18 -2.23
CA LEU A 219 -14.69 3.93 -2.15
C LEU A 219 -15.56 2.73 -2.46
N VAL A 220 -14.96 1.78 -3.18
CA VAL A 220 -15.42 0.39 -3.28
C VAL A 220 -14.38 -0.53 -2.65
N THR A 221 -14.82 -1.67 -2.12
CA THR A 221 -13.90 -2.69 -1.64
C THR A 221 -13.52 -3.59 -2.80
N TRP A 222 -12.25 -3.94 -2.88
CA TRP A 222 -11.75 -4.96 -3.77
C TRP A 222 -11.13 -6.10 -2.97
N THR A 223 -11.54 -7.31 -3.27
CA THR A 223 -11.02 -8.53 -2.68
C THR A 223 -9.89 -9.08 -3.56
N HIS A 224 -8.75 -9.41 -2.95
CA HIS A 224 -7.58 -9.95 -3.63
C HIS A 224 -7.23 -11.32 -3.08
N ASP A 225 -7.16 -12.30 -3.96
CA ASP A 225 -6.64 -13.62 -3.64
C ASP A 225 -5.11 -13.64 -3.83
N VAL A 226 -4.38 -14.14 -2.83
CA VAL A 226 -2.92 -14.26 -2.84
C VAL A 226 -2.54 -15.66 -2.45
N ALA A 227 -1.75 -16.34 -3.28
CA ALA A 227 -1.24 -17.68 -3.00
C ALA A 227 0.21 -17.64 -2.52
N PHE A 228 0.52 -18.56 -1.60
CA PHE A 228 1.88 -18.92 -1.22
C PHE A 228 2.16 -20.33 -1.72
N LEU A 229 3.13 -20.45 -2.60
CA LEU A 229 3.54 -21.70 -3.23
C LEU A 229 4.88 -22.14 -2.64
N HIS A 230 5.07 -23.44 -2.47
CA HIS A 230 6.40 -23.97 -2.14
C HIS A 230 7.35 -23.70 -3.29
N ARG A 231 8.50 -23.09 -2.99
CA ARG A 231 9.52 -22.80 -4.00
C ARG A 231 10.22 -24.09 -4.43
N PRO A 232 10.24 -24.41 -5.74
CA PRO A 232 11.03 -25.54 -6.23
C PRO A 232 12.52 -25.41 -5.86
N ALA A 233 13.12 -26.48 -5.36
CA ALA A 233 14.55 -26.47 -4.98
C ALA A 233 15.48 -26.17 -6.17
N SER A 234 15.04 -26.51 -7.38
CA SER A 234 15.73 -26.27 -8.64
C SER A 234 15.67 -24.81 -9.11
N LEU A 235 14.75 -23.99 -8.55
CA LEU A 235 14.55 -22.60 -8.96
C LEU A 235 15.66 -21.69 -8.42
N GLY A 236 16.35 -20.98 -9.30
CA GLY A 236 17.33 -19.96 -8.97
C GLY A 236 16.73 -18.73 -8.29
N LYS A 237 17.56 -17.72 -7.98
CA LYS A 237 17.07 -16.46 -7.42
C LYS A 237 16.16 -15.74 -8.42
N ILE A 238 15.04 -15.21 -7.93
CA ILE A 238 14.11 -14.40 -8.71
C ILE A 238 13.93 -13.03 -8.03
N PRO A 239 13.75 -11.93 -8.78
CA PRO A 239 13.33 -10.64 -8.22
C PRO A 239 11.84 -10.67 -7.85
N ALA A 240 11.36 -9.56 -7.27
CA ALA A 240 9.93 -9.25 -7.28
C ALA A 240 9.53 -8.84 -8.71
N VAL A 241 8.37 -9.28 -9.19
CA VAL A 241 7.93 -9.06 -10.58
C VAL A 241 6.47 -8.66 -10.60
N ILE A 242 6.14 -7.69 -11.44
CA ILE A 242 4.80 -7.51 -12.01
C ILE A 242 4.91 -7.81 -13.50
N ASP A 243 4.10 -8.71 -14.00
CA ASP A 243 4.12 -9.19 -15.37
C ASP A 243 2.76 -9.01 -16.05
N ASP A 244 2.66 -7.93 -16.83
CA ASP A 244 1.43 -7.58 -17.54
C ASP A 244 1.12 -8.54 -18.69
N THR A 245 2.11 -9.32 -19.15
CA THR A 245 1.91 -10.26 -20.25
C THR A 245 1.15 -11.50 -19.84
N ILE A 246 1.19 -11.84 -18.55
CA ILE A 246 0.49 -12.96 -17.92
C ILE A 246 -0.46 -12.53 -16.82
N ASN A 247 -0.68 -11.21 -16.65
CA ASN A 247 -1.59 -10.59 -15.68
C ASN A 247 -1.39 -11.10 -14.24
N CYS A 248 -0.14 -11.19 -13.77
CA CYS A 248 0.15 -11.57 -12.40
C CYS A 248 1.35 -10.81 -11.84
N TYR A 249 1.45 -10.84 -10.52
CA TYR A 249 2.68 -10.48 -9.83
C TYR A 249 3.13 -11.61 -8.92
N PHE A 250 4.44 -11.68 -8.71
CA PHE A 250 5.03 -12.66 -7.80
C PHE A 250 6.35 -12.16 -7.22
N ARG A 251 6.73 -12.75 -6.10
CA ARG A 251 8.02 -12.49 -5.46
C ARG A 251 8.48 -13.68 -4.63
N PRO A 252 9.77 -13.80 -4.32
CA PRO A 252 10.20 -14.75 -3.30
C PRO A 252 9.62 -14.36 -1.93
N GLU A 253 9.29 -15.35 -1.12
CA GLU A 253 8.96 -15.20 0.29
C GLU A 253 9.96 -15.99 1.10
N GLY A 254 10.96 -15.30 1.63
CA GLY A 254 12.13 -15.93 2.23
C GLY A 254 12.84 -16.87 1.23
N SER A 255 13.31 -18.01 1.73
CA SER A 255 14.01 -19.02 0.90
C SER A 255 13.09 -20.16 0.43
N ALA A 256 11.93 -20.32 1.05
CA ALA A 256 11.10 -21.53 0.93
C ALA A 256 9.82 -21.36 0.11
N LEU A 257 9.33 -20.12 -0.03
CA LEU A 257 8.04 -19.85 -0.65
C LEU A 257 8.15 -18.84 -1.80
N ILE A 258 7.10 -18.80 -2.62
CA ILE A 258 6.80 -17.76 -3.60
C ILE A 258 5.41 -17.25 -3.26
N LEU A 259 5.28 -15.93 -3.08
CA LEU A 259 4.01 -15.25 -3.02
C LEU A 259 3.62 -14.85 -4.45
N ALA A 260 2.40 -15.13 -4.84
CA ALA A 260 1.88 -14.74 -6.14
C ALA A 260 0.39 -14.39 -6.10
N ALA A 261 -0.04 -13.49 -6.97
CA ALA A 261 -1.44 -13.17 -7.19
C ALA A 261 -1.69 -12.78 -8.66
N GLY A 262 -2.90 -13.04 -9.10
CA GLY A 262 -3.41 -12.65 -10.41
C GLY A 262 -4.46 -11.55 -10.31
N GLU A 263 -4.80 -10.96 -11.44
CA GLU A 263 -5.87 -9.97 -11.54
C GLU A 263 -7.23 -10.67 -11.71
N ASP A 264 -8.20 -10.31 -10.87
CA ASP A 264 -9.59 -10.72 -11.04
C ASP A 264 -10.54 -9.54 -10.74
N GLU A 265 -11.07 -8.93 -11.81
CA GLU A 265 -11.99 -7.80 -11.70
C GLU A 265 -13.36 -8.17 -11.09
N SER A 266 -13.73 -9.46 -11.08
CA SER A 266 -15.01 -9.94 -10.56
C SER A 266 -15.15 -9.76 -9.05
N LEU A 267 -14.03 -9.57 -8.34
CA LEU A 267 -13.97 -9.44 -6.88
C LEU A 267 -14.17 -8.00 -6.38
N ARG A 268 -14.64 -7.09 -7.25
CA ARG A 268 -14.88 -5.68 -6.90
C ARG A 268 -16.30 -5.47 -6.35
N GLY A 269 -16.43 -4.61 -5.35
CA GLY A 269 -17.72 -4.10 -4.87
C GLY A 269 -18.33 -4.82 -3.68
N GLU A 270 -17.64 -5.79 -3.08
CA GLU A 270 -18.10 -6.45 -1.87
C GLU A 270 -18.03 -5.55 -0.64
N ALA A 271 -18.87 -5.86 0.38
CA ALA A 271 -18.77 -5.19 1.66
C ALA A 271 -17.43 -5.57 2.34
N PRO A 272 -16.74 -4.63 3.01
CA PRO A 272 -15.47 -4.93 3.66
C PRO A 272 -15.60 -5.91 4.83
N ASP A 273 -16.83 -6.09 5.37
CA ASP A 273 -17.16 -7.04 6.44
C ASP A 273 -17.81 -8.33 5.90
N ALA A 274 -17.80 -8.58 4.57
CA ALA A 274 -18.27 -9.85 4.03
C ALA A 274 -17.55 -11.02 4.73
N GLU A 275 -18.30 -12.04 5.11
CA GLU A 275 -17.78 -13.21 5.82
C GLU A 275 -16.67 -13.89 5.01
N ASP A 276 -15.81 -14.61 5.72
CA ASP A 276 -14.60 -15.21 5.20
C ASP A 276 -14.80 -15.86 3.84
N GLN A 277 -14.24 -15.20 2.83
CA GLN A 277 -14.20 -15.78 1.52
C GLN A 277 -12.94 -16.63 1.42
N THR A 278 -13.16 -17.88 1.10
CA THR A 278 -12.08 -18.69 0.53
C THR A 278 -11.77 -18.15 -0.86
N ALA A 279 -10.52 -18.25 -1.27
CA ALA A 279 -10.14 -17.90 -2.66
C ALA A 279 -11.09 -18.58 -3.67
N THR A 280 -11.35 -17.88 -4.77
CA THR A 280 -12.23 -18.42 -5.81
C THR A 280 -11.71 -19.79 -6.29
N PRO A 281 -12.59 -20.78 -6.53
CA PRO A 281 -12.13 -22.12 -6.93
C PRO A 281 -11.21 -22.13 -8.15
N THR A 282 -11.39 -21.18 -9.06
CA THR A 282 -10.61 -21.06 -10.30
C THR A 282 -9.35 -20.20 -10.17
N PHE A 283 -9.15 -19.54 -9.02
CA PHE A 283 -8.01 -18.64 -8.82
C PHE A 283 -6.67 -19.35 -8.97
N LEU A 284 -6.51 -20.48 -8.27
CA LEU A 284 -5.25 -21.21 -8.27
C LEU A 284 -4.91 -21.77 -9.65
N ASP A 285 -5.89 -22.33 -10.36
CA ASP A 285 -5.68 -22.86 -11.70
C ASP A 285 -5.19 -21.76 -12.65
N LYS A 286 -5.89 -20.63 -12.68
CA LYS A 286 -5.51 -19.47 -13.50
C LYS A 286 -4.12 -18.93 -13.14
N LEU A 287 -3.82 -18.84 -11.83
CA LEU A 287 -2.53 -18.35 -11.36
C LEU A 287 -1.38 -19.27 -11.74
N ILE A 288 -1.53 -20.59 -11.57
CA ILE A 288 -0.51 -21.57 -11.94
C ILE A 288 -0.30 -21.55 -13.45
N ASP A 289 -1.37 -21.58 -14.25
CA ASP A 289 -1.31 -21.48 -15.71
C ASP A 289 -0.57 -20.22 -16.19
N ALA A 290 -0.78 -19.09 -15.50
CA ALA A 290 -0.06 -17.85 -15.78
C ALA A 290 1.42 -17.95 -15.39
N LEU A 291 1.72 -18.39 -14.18
CA LEU A 291 3.09 -18.46 -13.66
C LEU A 291 3.98 -19.42 -14.46
N VAL A 292 3.45 -20.56 -14.90
CA VAL A 292 4.19 -21.57 -15.71
C VAL A 292 4.66 -20.96 -17.04
N GLN A 293 3.90 -20.03 -17.62
CA GLN A 293 4.32 -19.30 -18.83
C GLN A 293 5.58 -18.46 -18.63
N ARG A 294 5.87 -18.07 -17.37
CA ARG A 294 7.08 -17.32 -17.02
C ARG A 294 8.13 -18.21 -16.37
N ILE A 295 7.73 -19.12 -15.49
CA ILE A 295 8.59 -19.96 -14.67
C ILE A 295 8.09 -21.42 -14.79
N PRO A 296 8.51 -22.20 -15.79
CA PRO A 296 8.03 -23.59 -15.96
C PRO A 296 8.20 -24.46 -14.73
N LYS A 297 9.24 -24.23 -13.94
CA LYS A 297 9.51 -24.97 -12.71
C LYS A 297 8.39 -24.85 -11.65
N ILE A 298 7.46 -23.91 -11.79
CA ILE A 298 6.28 -23.79 -10.92
C ILE A 298 5.38 -25.04 -10.99
N GLU A 299 5.44 -25.84 -12.06
CA GLU A 299 4.74 -27.12 -12.13
C GLU A 299 5.17 -28.08 -11.00
N GLU A 300 6.38 -27.90 -10.45
CA GLU A 300 6.89 -28.69 -9.33
C GLU A 300 6.41 -28.14 -7.95
N SER A 301 5.72 -27.00 -7.94
CA SER A 301 5.31 -26.31 -6.71
C SER A 301 4.08 -26.96 -6.08
N GLY A 302 4.11 -27.10 -4.75
CA GLY A 302 2.90 -27.38 -3.96
C GLY A 302 2.29 -26.09 -3.43
N LEU A 303 0.97 -26.06 -3.21
CA LEU A 303 0.30 -24.99 -2.49
C LEU A 303 0.67 -25.05 -1.01
N HIS A 304 1.14 -23.91 -0.46
CA HIS A 304 1.32 -23.74 0.99
C HIS A 304 0.04 -23.17 1.64
N SER A 305 -0.44 -22.03 1.18
CA SER A 305 -1.66 -21.37 1.68
C SER A 305 -2.21 -20.35 0.68
N VAL A 306 -3.46 -19.95 0.91
CA VAL A 306 -4.09 -18.82 0.21
C VAL A 306 -4.57 -17.82 1.24
N HIS A 307 -4.42 -16.54 0.94
CA HIS A 307 -4.91 -15.44 1.75
C HIS A 307 -5.85 -14.57 0.91
N VAL A 308 -6.86 -14.01 1.57
CA VAL A 308 -7.82 -13.09 0.94
C VAL A 308 -7.66 -11.72 1.59
N GLY A 309 -7.20 -10.75 0.83
CA GLY A 309 -7.05 -9.37 1.26
C GLY A 309 -8.22 -8.50 0.78
N ARG A 310 -8.54 -7.43 1.51
CA ARG A 310 -9.55 -6.44 1.13
C ARG A 310 -8.93 -5.06 1.12
N ASP A 311 -8.99 -4.39 -0.04
CA ASP A 311 -8.46 -3.04 -0.22
C ASP A 311 -9.58 -2.04 -0.55
N GLY A 312 -9.39 -0.79 -0.17
CA GLY A 312 -10.28 0.30 -0.53
C GLY A 312 -9.80 0.96 -1.81
N ILE A 313 -10.63 0.92 -2.86
CA ILE A 313 -10.31 1.42 -4.18
C ILE A 313 -11.13 2.67 -4.49
N THR A 314 -10.47 3.71 -4.98
CA THR A 314 -11.10 4.93 -5.50
C THR A 314 -11.45 4.81 -6.98
N PRO A 315 -12.35 5.67 -7.52
CA PRO A 315 -12.71 5.64 -8.94
C PRO A 315 -11.52 5.80 -9.92
N ASP A 316 -10.50 6.57 -9.52
CA ASP A 316 -9.27 6.78 -10.31
C ASP A 316 -8.11 5.87 -9.87
N GLN A 317 -8.37 4.98 -8.92
CA GLN A 317 -7.37 4.09 -8.33
C GLN A 317 -6.14 4.84 -7.77
N ARG A 318 -6.35 6.07 -7.26
CA ARG A 318 -5.35 6.88 -6.58
C ARG A 318 -5.82 7.19 -5.16
N SER A 319 -4.90 7.19 -4.24
CA SER A 319 -5.16 7.41 -2.81
C SER A 319 -5.83 8.76 -2.52
N ILE A 320 -6.39 8.91 -1.33
CA ILE A 320 -6.91 10.17 -0.80
C ILE A 320 -6.07 10.57 0.41
N TYR A 321 -5.41 11.72 0.31
CA TYR A 321 -4.61 12.32 1.37
C TYR A 321 -4.98 13.80 1.49
N SER A 322 -5.95 14.16 2.33
CA SER A 322 -6.38 15.55 2.49
C SER A 322 -7.25 15.78 3.72
N ALA A 323 -7.46 17.04 4.08
CA ALA A 323 -8.61 17.44 4.90
C ALA A 323 -9.91 17.17 4.12
N ALA A 324 -11.01 16.88 4.84
CA ALA A 324 -12.34 16.66 4.27
C ALA A 324 -13.44 16.92 5.31
N GLY A 325 -14.56 17.52 4.90
CA GLY A 325 -15.70 17.78 5.79
C GLY A 325 -15.39 18.79 6.91
N PRO A 326 -15.66 18.45 8.20
CA PRO A 326 -15.44 19.38 9.31
C PRO A 326 -13.95 19.66 9.53
N ASP A 327 -13.64 20.88 10.02
CA ASP A 327 -12.28 21.25 10.39
C ASP A 327 -11.65 20.23 11.34
N GLY A 328 -10.41 19.86 11.09
CA GLY A 328 -9.67 18.86 11.88
C GLY A 328 -9.95 17.41 11.48
N PHE A 329 -10.80 17.14 10.49
CA PHE A 329 -10.98 15.79 9.93
C PHE A 329 -10.13 15.59 8.68
N TYR A 330 -9.38 14.49 8.66
CA TYR A 330 -8.45 14.14 7.57
C TYR A 330 -8.69 12.74 7.06
N LEU A 331 -8.46 12.52 5.77
CA LEU A 331 -8.51 11.23 5.09
C LEU A 331 -7.11 10.77 4.70
N ALA A 332 -6.79 9.52 5.00
CA ALA A 332 -5.63 8.79 4.51
C ALA A 332 -6.08 7.38 4.11
N CYS A 333 -6.80 7.28 3.01
CA CYS A 333 -7.53 6.07 2.61
C CYS A 333 -7.62 5.91 1.08
N GLY A 334 -8.32 4.87 0.62
CA GLY A 334 -8.47 4.58 -0.80
C GLY A 334 -7.14 4.25 -1.47
N LEU A 335 -6.30 3.47 -0.78
CA LEU A 335 -4.88 3.29 -1.14
C LEU A 335 -4.67 2.50 -2.41
N SER A 336 -5.70 1.81 -2.91
CA SER A 336 -5.73 1.17 -4.24
C SER A 336 -4.48 0.33 -4.55
N GLY A 337 -4.03 -0.51 -3.59
CA GLY A 337 -2.86 -1.37 -3.71
C GLY A 337 -1.49 -0.69 -3.52
N THR A 338 -1.44 0.64 -3.35
CA THR A 338 -0.15 1.37 -3.27
C THR A 338 0.30 1.70 -1.84
N GLY A 339 -0.57 1.53 -0.86
CA GLY A 339 -0.43 2.08 0.50
C GLY A 339 0.78 1.62 1.30
N PHE A 340 1.22 0.37 1.18
CA PHE A 340 2.31 -0.16 1.99
C PHE A 340 3.62 0.59 1.75
N LYS A 341 4.12 0.56 0.51
CA LYS A 341 5.42 1.13 0.16
C LYS A 341 5.48 2.65 0.18
N THR A 342 4.31 3.32 0.07
CA THR A 342 4.22 4.78 0.17
C THR A 342 4.05 5.28 1.60
N SER A 343 3.64 4.41 2.53
CA SER A 343 3.26 4.80 3.90
C SER A 343 4.30 5.62 4.65
N PRO A 344 5.63 5.39 4.55
CA PRO A 344 6.61 6.22 5.24
C PRO A 344 6.56 7.69 4.79
N ALA A 345 6.65 7.94 3.49
CA ALA A 345 6.63 9.30 2.94
C ALA A 345 5.26 9.98 3.11
N VAL A 346 4.17 9.21 2.95
CA VAL A 346 2.81 9.71 3.17
C VAL A 346 2.59 10.10 4.63
N GLY A 347 3.07 9.28 5.59
CA GLY A 347 2.96 9.62 7.01
C GLY A 347 3.63 10.95 7.35
N ALA A 348 4.84 11.18 6.82
CA ALA A 348 5.55 12.45 6.97
C ALA A 348 4.78 13.61 6.32
N SER A 349 4.36 13.46 5.06
CA SER A 349 3.62 14.49 4.33
C SER A 349 2.25 14.81 4.96
N MET A 350 1.55 13.80 5.50
CA MET A 350 0.30 13.99 6.24
C MET A 350 0.52 14.73 7.56
N ALA A 351 1.56 14.40 8.31
CA ALA A 351 1.89 15.15 9.53
C ALA A 351 2.21 16.62 9.24
N GLU A 352 2.91 16.89 8.14
CA GLU A 352 3.19 18.25 7.67
C GLU A 352 1.90 18.97 7.23
N LEU A 353 1.03 18.30 6.47
CA LEU A 353 -0.27 18.85 6.07
C LEU A 353 -1.12 19.21 7.28
N ILE A 354 -1.18 18.32 8.29
CA ILE A 354 -1.99 18.51 9.51
C ILE A 354 -1.45 19.67 10.35
N LEU A 355 -0.14 19.79 10.52
CA LEU A 355 0.47 20.73 11.45
C LEU A 355 0.88 22.06 10.80
N ASP A 356 1.35 22.01 9.56
CA ASP A 356 1.90 23.17 8.84
C ASP A 356 0.94 23.70 7.75
N GLY A 357 -0.18 22.97 7.51
CA GLY A 357 -1.14 23.28 6.45
C GLY A 357 -0.65 22.97 5.03
N ARG A 358 0.56 22.42 4.88
CA ARG A 358 1.13 22.05 3.57
C ARG A 358 2.16 20.92 3.71
N PRO A 359 2.17 19.96 2.77
CA PRO A 359 3.23 18.95 2.70
C PRO A 359 4.55 19.56 2.20
N LYS A 360 5.69 19.02 2.66
CA LYS A 360 7.05 19.44 2.29
C LYS A 360 7.89 18.25 1.83
N THR A 361 7.65 17.07 2.41
CA THR A 361 8.38 15.83 2.12
C THR A 361 8.11 15.36 0.68
N VAL A 362 6.85 15.23 0.31
CA VAL A 362 6.36 15.04 -1.07
C VAL A 362 5.06 15.81 -1.20
N ASP A 363 4.83 16.44 -2.33
CA ASP A 363 3.57 17.15 -2.60
C ASP A 363 2.41 16.16 -2.80
N ILE A 364 1.63 15.94 -1.74
CA ILE A 364 0.43 15.10 -1.75
C ILE A 364 -0.86 15.88 -2.09
N THR A 365 -0.78 17.17 -2.41
CA THR A 365 -1.96 18.00 -2.72
C THR A 365 -2.77 17.50 -3.91
N PRO A 366 -2.20 16.86 -4.95
CA PRO A 366 -2.99 16.26 -6.01
C PRO A 366 -3.97 15.18 -5.52
N PHE A 367 -3.64 14.46 -4.44
CA PHE A 367 -4.48 13.41 -3.85
C PHE A 367 -5.66 13.95 -3.02
N ARG A 368 -5.99 15.24 -3.16
CA ARG A 368 -7.09 15.88 -2.44
C ARG A 368 -8.44 15.21 -2.73
N PHE A 369 -9.29 15.16 -1.71
CA PHE A 369 -10.62 14.57 -1.81
C PHE A 369 -11.53 15.32 -2.79
N SER A 370 -11.44 16.68 -2.84
CA SER A 370 -12.27 17.51 -3.71
C SER A 370 -12.15 17.21 -5.21
N ARG A 371 -11.07 16.49 -5.65
CA ARG A 371 -10.90 16.11 -7.05
C ARG A 371 -12.09 15.32 -7.62
N PHE A 372 -12.79 14.53 -6.78
CA PHE A 372 -13.96 13.77 -7.20
C PHE A 372 -15.18 14.67 -7.49
N THR A 373 -15.41 15.68 -6.67
CA THR A 373 -16.49 16.67 -6.87
C THR A 373 -16.15 17.69 -7.97
N GLU A 374 -14.86 17.95 -8.19
CA GLU A 374 -14.36 18.81 -9.28
C GLU A 374 -14.34 18.07 -10.62
N GLY A 375 -14.53 16.75 -10.67
CA GLY A 375 -14.38 15.94 -11.86
C GLY A 375 -12.94 15.88 -12.39
N LYS A 376 -11.94 16.11 -11.53
CA LYS A 376 -10.50 16.11 -11.88
C LYS A 376 -9.82 14.83 -11.38
N LEU A 377 -10.21 13.70 -11.93
CA LEU A 377 -9.61 12.42 -11.63
C LEU A 377 -8.14 12.40 -12.02
N LEU A 378 -7.34 11.64 -11.26
CA LEU A 378 -5.91 11.52 -11.50
C LEU A 378 -5.63 10.40 -12.52
N GLU A 379 -4.82 10.71 -13.52
CA GLU A 379 -4.39 9.78 -14.55
C GLU A 379 -2.87 9.64 -14.53
N GLY A 380 -2.38 8.47 -14.93
CA GLY A 380 -0.95 8.24 -15.13
C GLY A 380 -0.42 8.97 -16.36
N GLU A 381 0.82 9.43 -16.32
CA GLU A 381 1.49 10.08 -17.44
C GLU A 381 1.71 9.10 -18.60
N TYR A 382 2.00 7.83 -18.26
CA TYR A 382 2.23 6.73 -19.18
C TYR A 382 1.54 5.44 -18.69
N GLY A 383 0.21 5.51 -18.48
CA GLY A 383 -0.59 4.43 -17.91
C GLY A 383 -0.61 3.15 -18.77
N TYR A 384 -0.44 2.01 -18.15
CA TYR A 384 -0.51 0.68 -18.81
C TYR A 384 -1.94 0.17 -18.99
N GLY A 385 -2.91 0.77 -18.31
CA GLY A 385 -4.31 0.34 -18.36
C GLY A 385 -4.64 -0.84 -17.44
N HIS A 386 -3.76 -1.16 -16.47
CA HIS A 386 -3.93 -2.22 -15.50
C HIS A 386 -4.17 -1.69 -14.10
N ILE A 387 -4.60 -2.60 -13.20
CA ILE A 387 -4.75 -2.32 -11.77
C ILE A 387 -3.40 -2.25 -11.03
N TRP A 388 -2.36 -2.87 -11.53
CA TRP A 388 -1.01 -2.86 -10.96
C TRP A 388 -0.20 -1.65 -11.46
N LYS A 389 -0.74 -0.47 -11.33
CA LYS A 389 -0.11 0.78 -11.81
C LYS A 389 1.27 1.02 -11.24
#